data_3a7dd34e4b7bf417add8d44156dd4e11
#
_entry.id   3a7dd34e4b7bf417add8d44156dd4e11
#
_cell.length_a   1.000
_cell.length_b   1.000
_cell.length_c   1.000
_cell.angle_alpha   90.00
_cell.angle_beta   90.00
_cell.angle_gamma   90.00
#
_symmetry.space_group_name_H-M   'P 1'
#
loop_
_entity.id
_entity.type
_entity.pdbx_description
1 polymer ?
#
loop_
_entity_poly.entity_id
_entity_poly.type
_entity_poly.pdbx_seq_one_letter_code
_entity_poly.pdbx_strand_id
1 'polypeptide(L)'
;NFPMGNTGAQMGGWFRKEIKSLADFKGLKFRCGGFAGKVVERIGGVPQNIPGGEIYQALEKGTIDAAEWVGPYDDQKLGFQKVAQNYAYPGWWEGGPQLDLHINTKAWEALSAENKAIVEAAAAFAHVDMQAKYDGRNAAALKTLVAGGAKLFPFPKDLMDAAFKQAMELYSEISAKNPKWKKVYDDCSAFRPCSVRGGDRRSRPPRGAWCRLRRP
;
A
#
# COMPACT_ATOMS: atom_id res chain seq x y z
N ASN A 1 17.71 9.81 -3.91
CA ASN A 1 17.13 8.50 -3.61
C ASN A 1 17.00 7.68 -4.88
N PHE A 2 17.00 6.36 -4.74
CA PHE A 2 16.88 5.39 -5.82
C PHE A 2 15.83 4.35 -5.46
N PRO A 3 14.90 3.98 -6.38
CA PRO A 3 14.04 2.83 -6.20
C PRO A 3 14.89 1.58 -5.94
N MET A 4 14.60 0.87 -4.84
CA MET A 4 15.43 -0.27 -4.40
C MET A 4 14.62 -1.50 -4.04
N GLY A 5 13.30 -1.41 -3.99
CA GLY A 5 12.46 -2.54 -3.67
C GLY A 5 10.99 -2.31 -3.98
N ASN A 6 10.25 -3.40 -4.09
CA ASN A 6 8.81 -3.40 -4.16
C ASN A 6 8.28 -4.71 -3.58
N THR A 7 7.26 -4.65 -2.74
CA THR A 7 6.70 -5.83 -2.07
C THR A 7 5.54 -6.47 -2.83
N GLY A 8 5.27 -6.03 -4.06
CA GLY A 8 4.12 -6.50 -4.82
C GLY A 8 2.79 -6.04 -4.23
N ALA A 9 1.71 -6.74 -4.58
CA ALA A 9 0.37 -6.38 -4.17
C ALA A 9 0.17 -6.52 -2.65
N GLN A 10 -0.38 -5.46 -2.04
CA GLN A 10 -0.67 -5.43 -0.61
C GLN A 10 -2.07 -5.93 -0.28
N MET A 11 -2.19 -6.61 0.86
CA MET A 11 -3.46 -7.02 1.43
C MET A 11 -4.04 -5.93 2.35
N GLY A 12 -5.34 -6.05 2.64
CA GLY A 12 -6.08 -5.11 3.48
C GLY A 12 -5.89 -5.29 4.99
N GLY A 13 -5.09 -6.27 5.40
CA GLY A 13 -4.75 -6.51 6.80
C GLY A 13 -5.61 -7.55 7.53
N TRP A 14 -5.27 -7.75 8.79
CA TRP A 14 -5.80 -8.77 9.68
C TRP A 14 -6.79 -8.16 10.67
N PHE A 15 -7.94 -8.78 10.81
CA PHE A 15 -9.02 -8.32 11.65
C PHE A 15 -9.45 -9.43 12.64
N ARG A 16 -9.66 -9.07 13.89
CA ARG A 16 -10.22 -10.00 14.91
C ARG A 16 -11.68 -10.36 14.61
N LYS A 17 -12.40 -9.46 13.95
CA LYS A 17 -13.77 -9.67 13.45
C LYS A 17 -13.85 -9.30 11.98
N GLU A 18 -14.68 -9.98 11.21
CA GLU A 18 -14.98 -9.63 9.83
C GLU A 18 -15.71 -8.28 9.75
N ILE A 19 -15.32 -7.44 8.82
CA ILE A 19 -15.95 -6.15 8.52
C ILE A 19 -16.98 -6.36 7.39
N LYS A 20 -18.25 -6.19 7.70
CA LYS A 20 -19.37 -6.39 6.75
C LYS A 20 -19.95 -5.10 6.22
N SER A 21 -19.65 -3.97 6.86
CA SER A 21 -20.16 -2.64 6.51
C SER A 21 -19.24 -1.54 7.02
N LEU A 22 -19.44 -0.32 6.53
CA LEU A 22 -18.79 0.87 7.08
C LEU A 22 -19.10 1.07 8.57
N ALA A 23 -20.26 0.64 9.05
CA ALA A 23 -20.64 0.77 10.45
C ALA A 23 -19.74 -0.04 11.38
N ASP A 24 -19.27 -1.21 10.93
CA ASP A 24 -18.35 -2.06 11.70
C ASP A 24 -16.95 -1.46 11.86
N PHE A 25 -16.65 -0.43 11.07
CA PHE A 25 -15.37 0.27 11.12
C PHE A 25 -15.35 1.39 12.17
N LYS A 26 -16.53 1.80 12.68
CA LYS A 26 -16.61 2.86 13.69
C LYS A 26 -16.01 2.43 15.01
N GLY A 27 -15.05 3.23 15.49
CA GLY A 27 -14.32 2.97 16.72
C GLY A 27 -13.31 1.81 16.65
N LEU A 28 -13.15 1.18 15.48
CA LEU A 28 -12.18 0.10 15.27
C LEU A 28 -10.77 0.61 15.49
N LYS A 29 -10.04 0.03 16.40
CA LYS A 29 -8.62 0.34 16.64
C LYS A 29 -7.78 -0.38 15.60
N PHE A 30 -7.37 0.36 14.58
CA PHE A 30 -6.66 -0.19 13.43
C PHE A 30 -5.22 0.31 13.38
N ARG A 31 -4.28 -0.62 13.48
CA ARG A 31 -2.86 -0.29 13.29
C ARG A 31 -2.62 -0.01 11.82
N CYS A 32 -2.45 1.25 11.50
CA CYS A 32 -2.02 1.77 10.20
C CYS A 32 -1.42 3.15 10.40
N GLY A 33 -0.58 3.59 9.48
CA GLY A 33 0.12 4.87 9.57
C GLY A 33 -0.10 5.78 8.37
N GLY A 34 0.57 6.95 8.40
CA GLY A 34 0.65 7.86 7.26
C GLY A 34 -0.72 8.36 6.76
N PHE A 35 -0.88 8.37 5.45
CA PHE A 35 -2.13 8.78 4.80
C PHE A 35 -3.30 7.82 5.09
N ALA A 36 -3.02 6.53 5.14
CA ALA A 36 -4.03 5.52 5.46
C ALA A 36 -4.67 5.81 6.82
N GLY A 37 -3.87 6.12 7.84
CA GLY A 37 -4.37 6.47 9.17
C GLY A 37 -5.33 7.67 9.14
N LYS A 38 -5.01 8.72 8.37
CA LYS A 38 -5.89 9.90 8.23
C LYS A 38 -7.23 9.57 7.55
N VAL A 39 -7.23 8.68 6.57
CA VAL A 39 -8.47 8.22 5.93
C VAL A 39 -9.27 7.35 6.86
N VAL A 40 -8.61 6.42 7.56
CA VAL A 40 -9.22 5.56 8.58
C VAL A 40 -9.94 6.39 9.64
N GLU A 41 -9.31 7.44 10.16
CA GLU A 41 -9.91 8.36 11.12
C GLU A 41 -11.18 9.03 10.56
N ARG A 42 -11.14 9.51 9.31
CA ARG A 42 -12.28 10.19 8.66
C ARG A 42 -13.47 9.27 8.39
N ILE A 43 -13.26 7.98 8.25
CA ILE A 43 -14.34 7.00 8.10
C ILE A 43 -14.78 6.38 9.44
N GLY A 44 -14.27 6.90 10.55
CA GLY A 44 -14.70 6.57 11.91
C GLY A 44 -13.86 5.52 12.63
N GLY A 45 -12.78 5.03 12.05
CA GLY A 45 -11.81 4.17 12.73
C GLY A 45 -10.87 4.96 13.65
N VAL A 46 -10.11 4.25 14.46
CA VAL A 46 -9.13 4.80 15.41
C VAL A 46 -7.74 4.30 15.00
N PRO A 47 -6.98 5.08 14.20
CA PRO A 47 -5.67 4.64 13.76
C PRO A 47 -4.70 4.55 14.94
N GLN A 48 -3.88 3.51 14.95
CA GLN A 48 -2.86 3.27 15.96
C GLN A 48 -1.48 3.18 15.29
N ASN A 49 -0.50 3.90 15.81
CA ASN A 49 0.87 3.81 15.29
C ASN A 49 1.69 2.92 16.24
N ILE A 50 1.76 1.63 15.92
CA ILE A 50 2.46 0.61 16.71
C ILE A 50 3.60 0.04 15.87
N PRO A 51 4.82 -0.09 16.44
CA PRO A 51 5.95 -0.74 15.77
C PRO A 51 5.64 -2.19 15.37
N GLY A 52 6.21 -2.65 14.25
CA GLY A 52 5.91 -3.97 13.69
C GLY A 52 6.08 -5.13 14.67
N GLY A 53 7.12 -5.11 15.49
CA GLY A 53 7.40 -6.14 16.50
C GLY A 53 6.37 -6.24 17.64
N GLU A 54 5.52 -5.23 17.82
CA GLU A 54 4.53 -5.17 18.89
C GLU A 54 3.11 -5.55 18.40
N ILE A 55 2.89 -5.65 17.08
CA ILE A 55 1.56 -5.86 16.49
C ILE A 55 0.94 -7.18 16.94
N TYR A 56 1.71 -8.27 16.93
CA TYR A 56 1.20 -9.58 17.34
C TYR A 56 0.61 -9.55 18.75
N GLN A 57 1.38 -9.03 19.70
CA GLN A 57 0.94 -8.92 21.09
C GLN A 57 -0.25 -7.97 21.28
N ALA A 58 -0.29 -6.88 20.52
CA ALA A 58 -1.38 -5.93 20.56
C ALA A 58 -2.70 -6.53 20.04
N LEU A 59 -2.65 -7.33 18.97
CA LEU A 59 -3.80 -8.11 18.47
C LEU A 59 -4.22 -9.20 19.47
N GLU A 60 -3.25 -9.95 20.03
CA GLU A 60 -3.51 -11.02 20.99
C GLU A 60 -4.21 -10.51 22.24
N LYS A 61 -3.70 -9.42 22.83
CA LYS A 61 -4.28 -8.79 24.02
C LYS A 61 -5.57 -8.00 23.74
N GLY A 62 -5.91 -7.76 22.46
CA GLY A 62 -7.07 -6.95 22.06
C GLY A 62 -6.91 -5.46 22.33
N THR A 63 -5.69 -4.95 22.47
CA THR A 63 -5.44 -3.50 22.54
C THR A 63 -5.67 -2.83 21.21
N ILE A 64 -5.56 -3.58 20.10
CA ILE A 64 -6.02 -3.23 18.76
C ILE A 64 -6.94 -4.31 18.20
N ASP A 65 -7.84 -3.93 17.30
CA ASP A 65 -8.82 -4.80 16.67
C ASP A 65 -8.35 -5.32 15.30
N ALA A 66 -7.48 -4.57 14.66
CA ALA A 66 -6.97 -4.88 13.34
C ALA A 66 -5.58 -4.27 13.10
N ALA A 67 -4.84 -4.87 12.16
CA ALA A 67 -3.55 -4.36 11.72
C ALA A 67 -3.33 -4.65 10.24
N GLU A 68 -2.82 -3.68 9.50
CA GLU A 68 -2.20 -3.90 8.20
C GLU A 68 -0.70 -4.13 8.36
N TRP A 69 -0.11 -4.83 7.40
CA TRP A 69 1.34 -4.98 7.33
C TRP A 69 1.79 -4.89 5.88
N VAL A 70 2.15 -5.99 5.24
CA VAL A 70 2.62 -5.96 3.84
C VAL A 70 1.74 -6.86 2.97
N GLY A 71 1.87 -8.17 3.12
CA GLY A 71 1.20 -9.14 2.30
C GLY A 71 1.48 -10.56 2.77
N PRO A 72 0.95 -11.58 2.09
CA PRO A 72 0.91 -12.94 2.59
C PRO A 72 2.26 -13.49 3.05
N TYR A 73 3.34 -13.20 2.32
CA TYR A 73 4.66 -13.76 2.60
C TYR A 73 5.26 -13.24 3.92
N ASP A 74 5.15 -11.95 4.19
CA ASP A 74 5.65 -11.39 5.44
C ASP A 74 4.67 -11.62 6.59
N ASP A 75 3.38 -11.46 6.34
CA ASP A 75 2.32 -11.63 7.33
C ASP A 75 2.31 -13.05 7.91
N GLN A 76 2.57 -14.06 7.07
CA GLN A 76 2.72 -15.45 7.48
C GLN A 76 3.82 -15.64 8.52
N LYS A 77 4.97 -14.99 8.31
CA LYS A 77 6.11 -15.07 9.24
C LYS A 77 5.83 -14.46 10.59
N LEU A 78 5.01 -13.41 10.62
CA LEU A 78 4.61 -12.71 11.83
C LEU A 78 3.49 -13.42 12.59
N GLY A 79 2.84 -14.41 11.97
CA GLY A 79 1.88 -15.28 12.63
C GLY A 79 0.54 -14.63 12.96
N PHE A 80 0.17 -13.53 12.30
CA PHE A 80 -1.05 -12.76 12.59
C PHE A 80 -2.32 -13.60 12.50
N GLN A 81 -2.37 -14.60 11.62
CA GLN A 81 -3.50 -15.54 11.49
C GLN A 81 -3.85 -16.30 12.79
N LYS A 82 -2.92 -16.37 13.75
CA LYS A 82 -3.16 -17.04 15.03
C LYS A 82 -3.98 -16.20 15.99
N VAL A 83 -3.94 -14.88 15.85
CA VAL A 83 -4.56 -13.90 16.77
C VAL A 83 -5.66 -13.06 16.12
N ALA A 84 -5.68 -13.00 14.77
CA ALA A 84 -6.70 -12.32 13.99
C ALA A 84 -6.92 -13.11 12.69
N GLN A 85 -8.00 -13.89 12.60
CA GLN A 85 -8.18 -14.85 11.50
C GLN A 85 -8.79 -14.27 10.23
N ASN A 86 -9.37 -13.06 10.28
CA ASN A 86 -10.04 -12.47 9.12
C ASN A 86 -9.06 -11.62 8.34
N TYR A 87 -8.76 -12.01 7.10
CA TYR A 87 -7.76 -11.38 6.26
C TYR A 87 -8.42 -10.65 5.10
N ALA A 88 -8.42 -9.32 5.17
CA ALA A 88 -9.10 -8.45 4.22
C ALA A 88 -8.31 -8.23 2.93
N TYR A 89 -9.02 -7.96 1.84
CA TYR A 89 -8.46 -7.51 0.57
C TYR A 89 -9.41 -6.56 -0.17
N PRO A 90 -8.90 -5.74 -1.11
CA PRO A 90 -7.50 -5.38 -1.36
C PRO A 90 -6.96 -4.39 -0.31
N GLY A 91 -5.63 -4.13 -0.32
CA GLY A 91 -5.05 -2.98 0.37
C GLY A 91 -5.39 -1.70 -0.38
N TRP A 92 -6.54 -1.09 -0.11
CA TRP A 92 -7.07 0.04 -0.88
C TRP A 92 -6.30 1.34 -0.69
N TRP A 93 -5.52 1.46 0.37
CA TRP A 93 -4.68 2.63 0.66
C TRP A 93 -3.34 2.60 -0.06
N GLU A 94 -2.90 1.42 -0.48
CA GLU A 94 -1.60 1.20 -1.08
C GLU A 94 -1.64 -0.06 -1.95
N GLY A 95 -1.40 0.11 -3.25
CA GLY A 95 -1.42 -1.01 -4.20
C GLY A 95 -0.23 -1.96 -4.04
N GLY A 96 0.85 -1.47 -3.45
CA GLY A 96 2.10 -2.15 -3.14
C GLY A 96 3.17 -1.13 -2.77
N PRO A 97 3.92 -1.36 -1.68
CA PRO A 97 4.94 -0.42 -1.24
C PRO A 97 6.13 -0.37 -2.19
N GLN A 98 6.48 0.84 -2.60
CA GLN A 98 7.74 1.17 -3.23
C GLN A 98 8.75 1.51 -2.13
N LEU A 99 9.90 0.86 -2.13
CA LEU A 99 11.00 1.12 -1.20
C LEU A 99 12.12 1.85 -1.89
N ASP A 100 12.67 2.86 -1.23
CA ASP A 100 13.72 3.69 -1.76
C ASP A 100 14.99 3.64 -0.90
N LEU A 101 16.14 3.63 -1.56
CA LEU A 101 17.43 3.87 -0.93
C LEU A 101 17.61 5.38 -0.79
N HIS A 102 17.72 5.87 0.44
CA HIS A 102 18.02 7.27 0.73
C HIS A 102 19.49 7.41 1.11
N ILE A 103 20.21 8.28 0.42
CA ILE A 103 21.63 8.57 0.69
C ILE A 103 21.77 10.05 1.04
N ASN A 104 22.53 10.36 2.08
CA ASN A 104 22.85 11.75 2.40
C ASN A 104 23.57 12.40 1.20
N THR A 105 23.15 13.61 0.81
CA THR A 105 23.65 14.28 -0.40
C THR A 105 25.18 14.47 -0.36
N LYS A 106 25.74 14.89 0.77
CA LYS A 106 27.21 15.06 0.89
C LYS A 106 27.96 13.73 0.77
N ALA A 107 27.42 12.66 1.33
CA ALA A 107 27.98 11.32 1.18
C ALA A 107 27.90 10.83 -0.27
N TRP A 108 26.79 11.09 -0.95
CA TRP A 108 26.63 10.78 -2.36
C TRP A 108 27.62 11.55 -3.25
N GLU A 109 27.77 12.85 -3.02
CA GLU A 109 28.69 13.70 -3.76
C GLU A 109 30.16 13.30 -3.60
N ALA A 110 30.51 12.78 -2.43
CA ALA A 110 31.86 12.30 -2.13
C ALA A 110 32.23 10.97 -2.80
N LEU A 111 31.28 10.23 -3.35
CA LEU A 111 31.55 8.99 -4.09
C LEU A 111 32.16 9.27 -5.44
N SER A 112 33.08 8.39 -5.88
CA SER A 112 33.58 8.40 -7.26
C SER A 112 32.46 8.07 -8.25
N ALA A 113 32.67 8.38 -9.54
CA ALA A 113 31.71 8.06 -10.61
C ALA A 113 31.44 6.56 -10.70
N GLU A 114 32.46 5.74 -10.52
CA GLU A 114 32.35 4.27 -10.54
C GLU A 114 31.48 3.78 -9.40
N ASN A 115 31.70 4.28 -8.16
CA ASN A 115 30.92 3.89 -7.02
C ASN A 115 29.46 4.35 -7.13
N LYS A 116 29.20 5.53 -7.69
CA LYS A 116 27.83 5.98 -8.01
C LYS A 116 27.14 5.02 -8.95
N ALA A 117 27.79 4.63 -10.05
CA ALA A 117 27.24 3.68 -11.02
C ALA A 117 26.97 2.31 -10.39
N ILE A 118 27.85 1.83 -9.48
CA ILE A 118 27.63 0.58 -8.76
C ILE A 118 26.39 0.66 -7.87
N VAL A 119 26.23 1.75 -7.11
CA VAL A 119 25.06 1.94 -6.24
C VAL A 119 23.75 2.00 -7.05
N GLU A 120 23.74 2.73 -8.15
CA GLU A 120 22.59 2.83 -9.05
C GLU A 120 22.20 1.45 -9.62
N ALA A 121 23.18 0.71 -10.14
CA ALA A 121 22.97 -0.63 -10.68
C ALA A 121 22.48 -1.61 -9.62
N ALA A 122 23.08 -1.57 -8.40
CA ALA A 122 22.66 -2.42 -7.30
C ALA A 122 21.24 -2.11 -6.82
N ALA A 123 20.86 -0.84 -6.74
CA ALA A 123 19.50 -0.43 -6.38
C ALA A 123 18.47 -0.91 -7.44
N ALA A 124 18.77 -0.72 -8.71
CA ALA A 124 17.91 -1.19 -9.80
C ALA A 124 17.75 -2.72 -9.81
N PHE A 125 18.83 -3.46 -9.61
CA PHE A 125 18.79 -4.92 -9.48
C PHE A 125 17.94 -5.35 -8.28
N ALA A 126 18.19 -4.78 -7.11
CA ALA A 126 17.45 -5.11 -5.88
C ALA A 126 15.95 -4.83 -6.03
N HIS A 127 15.59 -3.75 -6.74
CA HIS A 127 14.20 -3.40 -7.01
C HIS A 127 13.46 -4.50 -7.80
N VAL A 128 14.03 -4.94 -8.91
CA VAL A 128 13.44 -5.97 -9.78
C VAL A 128 13.43 -7.33 -9.10
N ASP A 129 14.55 -7.71 -8.47
CA ASP A 129 14.70 -9.00 -7.77
C ASP A 129 13.73 -9.12 -6.59
N MET A 130 13.57 -8.06 -5.81
CA MET A 130 12.63 -8.03 -4.69
C MET A 130 11.19 -8.21 -5.17
N GLN A 131 10.75 -7.45 -6.18
CA GLN A 131 9.40 -7.57 -6.71
C GLN A 131 9.11 -8.97 -7.23
N ALA A 132 10.01 -9.54 -8.03
CA ALA A 132 9.86 -10.89 -8.56
C ALA A 132 9.75 -11.95 -7.44
N LYS A 133 10.56 -11.81 -6.38
CA LYS A 133 10.51 -12.69 -5.21
C LYS A 133 9.20 -12.57 -4.44
N TYR A 134 8.69 -11.37 -4.23
CA TYR A 134 7.42 -11.16 -3.54
C TYR A 134 6.24 -11.69 -4.33
N ASP A 135 6.17 -11.40 -5.64
CA ASP A 135 5.09 -11.90 -6.50
C ASP A 135 5.04 -13.43 -6.50
N GLY A 136 6.20 -14.08 -6.60
CA GLY A 136 6.28 -15.55 -6.53
C GLY A 136 5.93 -16.13 -5.16
N ARG A 137 6.40 -15.51 -4.07
CA ARG A 137 6.25 -16.03 -2.71
C ARG A 137 4.90 -15.70 -2.09
N ASN A 138 4.30 -14.55 -2.41
CA ASN A 138 2.99 -14.16 -1.90
C ASN A 138 1.91 -15.17 -2.26
N ALA A 139 1.90 -15.69 -3.48
CA ALA A 139 0.91 -16.68 -3.92
C ALA A 139 0.99 -18.00 -3.10
N ALA A 140 2.20 -18.48 -2.85
CA ALA A 140 2.42 -19.70 -2.05
C ALA A 140 2.06 -19.47 -0.58
N ALA A 141 2.47 -18.33 -0.01
CA ALA A 141 2.17 -17.97 1.37
C ALA A 141 0.66 -17.80 1.61
N LEU A 142 -0.06 -17.19 0.67
CA LEU A 142 -1.51 -17.04 0.77
C LEU A 142 -2.21 -18.40 0.85
N LYS A 143 -1.81 -19.36 0.02
CA LYS A 143 -2.34 -20.74 0.08
C LYS A 143 -2.11 -21.37 1.45
N THR A 144 -0.91 -21.20 2.00
CA THR A 144 -0.56 -21.74 3.34
C THR A 144 -1.39 -21.07 4.44
N LEU A 145 -1.58 -19.76 4.38
CA LEU A 145 -2.39 -19.00 5.35
C LEU A 145 -3.85 -19.47 5.32
N VAL A 146 -4.44 -19.64 4.13
CA VAL A 146 -5.82 -20.14 3.99
C VAL A 146 -5.94 -21.57 4.49
N ALA A 147 -5.01 -22.45 4.14
CA ALA A 147 -4.98 -23.82 4.66
C ALA A 147 -4.81 -23.86 6.20
N GLY A 148 -4.14 -22.88 6.77
CA GLY A 148 -3.98 -22.68 8.22
C GLY A 148 -5.16 -21.99 8.92
N GLY A 149 -6.28 -21.75 8.20
CA GLY A 149 -7.52 -21.23 8.80
C GLY A 149 -7.75 -19.72 8.64
N ALA A 150 -6.91 -19.01 7.86
CA ALA A 150 -7.17 -17.62 7.53
C ALA A 150 -8.41 -17.50 6.64
N LYS A 151 -9.32 -16.59 7.02
CA LYS A 151 -10.60 -16.34 6.35
C LYS A 151 -10.47 -15.09 5.49
N LEU A 152 -10.39 -15.28 4.17
CA LEU A 152 -10.34 -14.16 3.23
C LEU A 152 -11.70 -13.48 3.11
N PHE A 153 -11.73 -12.17 3.13
CA PHE A 153 -12.94 -11.40 2.84
C PHE A 153 -12.61 -10.10 2.10
N PRO A 154 -13.47 -9.69 1.14
CA PRO A 154 -13.34 -8.40 0.48
C PRO A 154 -13.83 -7.29 1.42
N PHE A 155 -13.21 -6.13 1.37
CA PHE A 155 -13.81 -4.96 2.01
C PHE A 155 -15.17 -4.65 1.41
N PRO A 156 -16.18 -4.33 2.23
CA PRO A 156 -17.52 -3.97 1.76
C PRO A 156 -17.49 -2.69 0.92
N LYS A 157 -18.38 -2.63 -0.08
CA LYS A 157 -18.40 -1.54 -1.05
C LYS A 157 -18.63 -0.18 -0.43
N ASP A 158 -19.51 -0.06 0.55
CA ASP A 158 -19.82 1.18 1.27
C ASP A 158 -18.60 1.74 1.99
N LEU A 159 -17.77 0.87 2.59
CA LEU A 159 -16.50 1.24 3.20
C LEU A 159 -15.51 1.73 2.13
N MET A 160 -15.38 1.00 1.01
CA MET A 160 -14.48 1.37 -0.07
C MET A 160 -14.85 2.72 -0.70
N ASP A 161 -16.15 2.96 -0.92
CA ASP A 161 -16.65 4.23 -1.46
C ASP A 161 -16.40 5.39 -0.47
N ALA A 162 -16.63 5.18 0.82
CA ALA A 162 -16.37 6.17 1.86
C ALA A 162 -14.88 6.49 1.97
N ALA A 163 -14.02 5.47 1.98
CA ALA A 163 -12.56 5.63 2.03
C ALA A 163 -12.04 6.40 0.81
N PHE A 164 -12.52 6.05 -0.40
CA PHE A 164 -12.13 6.75 -1.62
C PHE A 164 -12.54 8.23 -1.58
N LYS A 165 -13.78 8.52 -1.17
CA LYS A 165 -14.26 9.90 -1.02
C LYS A 165 -13.37 10.69 -0.06
N GLN A 166 -13.09 10.14 1.13
CA GLN A 166 -12.28 10.80 2.14
C GLN A 166 -10.81 10.97 1.70
N ALA A 167 -10.27 10.04 0.94
CA ALA A 167 -8.95 10.19 0.35
C ALA A 167 -8.89 11.36 -0.65
N MET A 168 -9.90 11.49 -1.52
CA MET A 168 -9.95 12.60 -2.49
C MET A 168 -10.09 13.96 -1.81
N GLU A 169 -10.91 14.06 -0.76
CA GLU A 169 -11.04 15.28 0.05
C GLU A 169 -9.70 15.64 0.72
N LEU A 170 -9.02 14.67 1.32
CA LEU A 170 -7.71 14.84 1.95
C LEU A 170 -6.66 15.32 0.95
N TYR A 171 -6.61 14.73 -0.25
CA TYR A 171 -5.68 15.16 -1.30
C TYR A 171 -5.95 16.59 -1.76
N SER A 172 -7.21 16.99 -1.86
CA SER A 172 -7.60 18.37 -2.19
C SER A 172 -7.13 19.37 -1.12
N GLU A 173 -7.36 19.06 0.16
CA GLU A 173 -6.92 19.88 1.28
C GLU A 173 -5.40 20.07 1.33
N ILE A 174 -4.64 18.97 1.08
CA ILE A 174 -3.18 19.04 1.05
C ILE A 174 -2.70 19.84 -0.15
N SER A 175 -3.32 19.64 -1.30
CA SER A 175 -3.01 20.40 -2.52
C SER A 175 -3.21 21.89 -2.33
N ALA A 176 -4.25 22.30 -1.59
CA ALA A 176 -4.51 23.70 -1.28
C ALA A 176 -3.41 24.32 -0.38
N LYS A 177 -2.78 23.53 0.49
CA LYS A 177 -1.80 24.00 1.48
C LYS A 177 -0.34 23.78 1.04
N ASN A 178 -0.08 22.92 0.07
CA ASN A 178 1.27 22.53 -0.32
C ASN A 178 1.42 22.55 -1.86
N PRO A 179 1.99 23.62 -2.43
CA PRO A 179 2.18 23.73 -3.89
C PRO A 179 3.09 22.65 -4.47
N LYS A 180 4.09 22.16 -3.73
CA LYS A 180 4.97 21.08 -4.20
C LYS A 180 4.19 19.77 -4.31
N TRP A 181 3.37 19.47 -3.31
CA TRP A 181 2.47 18.33 -3.34
C TRP A 181 1.50 18.43 -4.53
N LYS A 182 0.87 19.60 -4.67
CA LYS A 182 -0.09 19.84 -5.76
C LYS A 182 0.50 19.56 -7.13
N LYS A 183 1.72 20.03 -7.39
CA LYS A 183 2.41 19.80 -8.66
C LYS A 183 2.56 18.30 -8.97
N VAL A 184 3.02 17.51 -8.00
CA VAL A 184 3.18 16.05 -8.15
C VAL A 184 1.82 15.36 -8.30
N TYR A 185 0.84 15.75 -7.48
CA TYR A 185 -0.49 15.16 -7.51
C TYR A 185 -1.23 15.43 -8.82
N ASP A 186 -1.14 16.64 -9.35
CA ASP A 186 -1.75 17.00 -10.63
C ASP A 186 -1.18 16.17 -11.78
N ASP A 187 0.15 15.97 -11.81
CA ASP A 187 0.83 15.13 -12.82
C ASP A 187 0.39 13.66 -12.71
N CYS A 188 0.42 13.09 -11.51
CA CYS A 188 -0.06 11.74 -11.26
C CYS A 188 -1.55 11.57 -11.63
N SER A 189 -2.37 12.56 -11.33
CA SER A 189 -3.82 12.52 -11.61
C SER A 189 -4.11 12.60 -13.10
N ALA A 190 -3.32 13.37 -13.85
CA ALA A 190 -3.41 13.44 -15.31
C ALA A 190 -3.00 12.11 -15.98
N PHE A 191 -2.03 11.39 -15.40
CA PHE A 191 -1.57 10.09 -15.90
C PHE A 191 -2.55 8.94 -15.58
N ARG A 192 -3.23 8.99 -14.45
CA ARG A 192 -4.11 7.92 -13.93
C ARG A 192 -5.18 7.44 -14.92
N PRO A 193 -5.93 8.29 -15.65
CA PRO A 193 -6.91 7.81 -16.61
C PRO A 193 -6.32 7.00 -17.77
N CYS A 194 -5.06 7.27 -18.14
CA CYS A 194 -4.36 6.54 -19.21
C CYS A 194 -3.99 5.11 -18.76
N SER A 195 -3.63 4.92 -17.49
CA SER A 195 -3.23 3.61 -16.96
C SER A 195 -4.42 2.70 -16.63
N VAL A 196 -5.53 3.27 -16.13
CA VAL A 196 -6.73 2.49 -15.75
C VAL A 196 -7.52 2.00 -16.98
N ARG A 197 -7.51 2.76 -18.09
CA ARG A 197 -8.21 2.38 -19.32
C ARG A 197 -7.61 1.16 -20.04
N GLY A 198 -6.41 0.74 -19.69
CA GLY A 198 -5.76 -0.44 -20.25
C GLY A 198 -6.41 -1.78 -19.85
N GLY A 199 -7.14 -1.81 -18.74
CA GLY A 199 -7.79 -3.03 -18.19
C GLY A 199 -9.22 -3.28 -18.67
N ASP A 200 -9.96 -2.26 -19.09
CA ASP A 200 -11.35 -2.40 -19.56
C ASP A 200 -11.38 -2.54 -21.09
N ARG A 201 -11.57 -3.77 -21.56
CA ARG A 201 -11.68 -4.06 -23.00
C ARG A 201 -12.90 -3.38 -23.68
N ARG A 202 -13.85 -2.84 -22.93
CA ARG A 202 -15.07 -2.19 -23.46
C ARG A 202 -14.86 -0.69 -23.69
N SER A 203 -13.80 -0.09 -23.14
CA SER A 203 -13.50 1.35 -23.23
C SER A 203 -12.26 1.67 -24.07
N ARG A 204 -11.90 0.82 -25.04
CA ARG A 204 -10.78 1.12 -25.96
C ARG A 204 -11.10 2.39 -26.76
N PRO A 205 -10.29 3.45 -26.66
CA PRO A 205 -10.38 4.55 -27.63
C PRO A 205 -10.05 4.01 -29.03
N PRO A 206 -10.59 4.62 -30.10
CA PRO A 206 -10.27 4.21 -31.46
C PRO A 206 -8.76 4.18 -31.68
N ARG A 207 -8.28 3.15 -32.39
CA ARG A 207 -6.85 2.98 -32.73
C ARG A 207 -6.31 4.27 -33.31
N GLY A 208 -5.40 4.94 -32.59
CA GLY A 208 -4.78 6.20 -33.03
C GLY A 208 -4.62 7.27 -31.95
N ALA A 209 -5.29 7.17 -30.80
CA ALA A 209 -5.11 8.08 -29.68
C ALA A 209 -3.99 7.60 -28.74
N TRP A 210 -2.76 7.62 -29.20
CA TRP A 210 -1.61 7.53 -28.30
C TRP A 210 -1.57 8.79 -27.44
N CYS A 211 -1.46 8.60 -26.13
CA CYS A 211 -1.22 9.68 -25.19
C CYS A 211 0.04 10.42 -25.70
N ARG A 212 -0.14 11.61 -26.30
CA ARG A 212 0.99 12.44 -26.73
C ARG A 212 1.68 12.91 -25.47
N LEU A 213 2.80 12.31 -25.14
CA LEU A 213 3.78 12.90 -24.24
C LEU A 213 4.12 14.27 -24.83
N ARG A 214 3.59 15.33 -24.27
CA ARG A 214 4.10 16.68 -24.52
C ARG A 214 5.50 16.68 -23.90
N ARG A 215 6.52 16.59 -24.75
CA ARG A 215 7.86 17.00 -24.39
C ARG A 215 7.83 18.52 -24.15
N PRO A 216 8.66 19.02 -23.21
CA PRO A 216 8.82 20.45 -22.98
C PRO A 216 9.31 21.17 -24.23
#